data_52be066fd74a5e783129b8b086043464
#
_entry.id   52be066fd74a5e783129b8b086043464
#
_cell.length_a   1.000
_cell.length_b   1.000
_cell.length_c   1.000
_cell.angle_alpha   90.00
_cell.angle_beta   90.00
_cell.angle_gamma   90.00
#
_symmetry.space_group_name_H-M   'P 1'
#
loop_
_entity.id
_entity.type
_entity.pdbx_description
1 polymer ?
#
loop_
_entity_poly.entity_id
_entity_poly.type
_entity_poly.pdbx_seq_one_letter_code
_entity_poly.pdbx_strand_id
1 'polypeptide(L)'
;GSEMCIRDSCSSDCESRKGPQILRNANNGKVKKVIAVVSGKGGVGKSLVTSMLAVKANKEGKKAAILDADITGPSIPKSFGLTERVTCNEDGTVMYPETSKNGIKVMSLNLLMEKETDPVIWRGPVIAGVVKQFWEDVDWDETDCMFVDCPPGTGDVPLTVFQSMPIDGIIIVTSPQDLVSMIVEKAINMAKLMNIPVLGIVENMSYFKCPDCGNIHYIYGKSKIDEVAAANDIKTVAKLPMDAKVAGLVDSGKAEELDVSALDGIFDAIMA
;
A
#
# COMPACT_ATOMS: atom_id res chain seq x y z
N GLY A 1 15.83 31.92 -6.28
CA GLY A 1 14.45 32.34 -6.17
C GLY A 1 13.59 31.42 -7.02
N SER A 2 12.76 30.60 -6.43
CA SER A 2 11.71 29.88 -7.14
C SER A 2 10.56 30.86 -7.37
N GLU A 3 10.47 31.40 -8.56
CA GLU A 3 9.28 32.17 -8.97
C GLU A 3 8.13 31.18 -9.17
N MET A 4 7.14 31.31 -8.30
CA MET A 4 5.86 30.66 -8.45
C MET A 4 5.16 31.28 -9.67
N CYS A 5 4.99 30.50 -10.75
CA CYS A 5 4.29 30.97 -11.95
C CYS A 5 2.87 31.41 -11.60
N ILE A 6 2.61 32.70 -11.64
CA ILE A 6 1.27 33.27 -11.53
C ILE A 6 0.51 32.90 -12.82
N ARG A 7 -0.74 32.46 -12.66
CA ARG A 7 -1.58 31.75 -13.66
C ARG A 7 -1.72 32.40 -15.05
N ASP A 8 -1.29 33.62 -15.25
CA ASP A 8 -1.62 34.37 -16.46
C ASP A 8 -0.48 34.53 -17.49
N SER A 9 0.70 33.98 -17.24
CA SER A 9 1.89 34.15 -18.11
C SER A 9 2.50 32.87 -18.68
N CYS A 10 1.91 31.70 -18.47
CA CYS A 10 2.42 30.45 -19.03
C CYS A 10 1.87 30.17 -20.43
N SER A 11 2.75 29.84 -21.37
CA SER A 11 2.39 29.35 -22.72
C SER A 11 1.57 28.06 -22.66
N SER A 12 0.81 27.76 -23.71
CA SER A 12 -0.02 26.55 -23.85
C SER A 12 0.73 25.22 -23.70
N ASP A 13 2.06 25.25 -23.80
CA ASP A 13 2.96 24.07 -23.75
C ASP A 13 3.61 23.83 -22.37
N CYS A 14 3.15 24.50 -21.31
CA CYS A 14 3.70 24.30 -19.98
C CYS A 14 3.39 22.87 -19.48
N GLU A 15 4.42 22.10 -19.12
CA GLU A 15 4.29 20.70 -18.65
C GLU A 15 3.36 20.57 -17.43
N SER A 16 3.26 21.60 -16.60
CA SER A 16 2.36 21.64 -15.45
C SER A 16 0.85 21.65 -15.82
N ARG A 17 0.50 21.85 -17.09
CA ARG A 17 -0.89 21.81 -17.60
C ARG A 17 -1.26 20.46 -18.23
N LYS A 18 -0.30 19.59 -18.49
CA LYS A 18 -0.58 18.22 -18.94
C LYS A 18 -1.19 17.49 -17.74
N GLY A 19 -2.41 17.01 -17.89
CA GLY A 19 -3.04 16.16 -16.87
C GLY A 19 -2.18 14.93 -16.55
N PRO A 20 -2.47 14.22 -15.46
CA PRO A 20 -1.71 13.04 -15.08
C PRO A 20 -1.69 12.04 -16.24
N GLN A 21 -0.49 11.64 -16.64
CA GLN A 21 -0.30 10.61 -17.67
C GLN A 21 -0.22 9.28 -16.94
N ILE A 22 -1.27 8.48 -17.06
CA ILE A 22 -1.25 7.09 -16.61
C ILE A 22 -0.25 6.34 -17.46
N LEU A 23 0.77 5.80 -16.82
CA LEU A 23 1.79 4.99 -17.47
C LEU A 23 1.16 3.69 -17.96
N ARG A 24 1.47 3.32 -19.19
CA ARG A 24 1.10 2.01 -19.69
C ARG A 24 2.05 0.98 -19.11
N ASN A 25 1.50 -0.04 -18.48
CA ASN A 25 2.26 -1.19 -18.04
C ASN A 25 2.83 -1.90 -19.29
N ALA A 26 4.13 -2.27 -19.25
CA ALA A 26 4.76 -3.11 -20.27
C ALA A 26 4.05 -4.44 -20.46
N ASN A 27 3.30 -4.90 -19.46
CA ASN A 27 2.49 -6.12 -19.45
C ASN A 27 1.06 -5.95 -20.04
N ASN A 28 0.73 -4.80 -20.63
CA ASN A 28 -0.49 -4.58 -21.42
C ASN A 28 -1.79 -5.17 -20.81
N GLY A 29 -2.09 -4.82 -19.56
CA GLY A 29 -3.34 -5.24 -18.92
C GLY A 29 -3.29 -6.62 -18.26
N LYS A 30 -2.12 -7.19 -18.05
CA LYS A 30 -1.95 -8.42 -17.25
C LYS A 30 -2.33 -8.24 -15.78
N VAL A 31 -2.23 -7.03 -15.22
CA VAL A 31 -2.70 -6.68 -13.89
C VAL A 31 -4.14 -6.20 -13.98
N LYS A 32 -5.07 -6.92 -13.35
CA LYS A 32 -6.52 -6.66 -13.49
C LYS A 32 -7.04 -5.59 -12.54
N LYS A 33 -6.59 -5.61 -11.27
CA LYS A 33 -6.97 -4.62 -10.26
C LYS A 33 -5.74 -4.11 -9.51
N VAL A 34 -5.63 -2.80 -9.34
CA VAL A 34 -4.54 -2.13 -8.60
C VAL A 34 -5.14 -1.36 -7.43
N ILE A 35 -4.78 -1.76 -6.22
CA ILE A 35 -5.29 -1.21 -4.97
C ILE A 35 -4.17 -0.52 -4.22
N ALA A 36 -4.30 0.79 -3.99
CA ALA A 36 -3.35 1.51 -3.17
C ALA A 36 -3.69 1.39 -1.68
N VAL A 37 -2.71 1.06 -0.87
CA VAL A 37 -2.82 1.02 0.59
C VAL A 37 -2.10 2.23 1.15
N VAL A 38 -2.85 3.09 1.82
CA VAL A 38 -2.34 4.38 2.31
C VAL A 38 -2.56 4.54 3.80
N SER A 39 -1.72 5.36 4.42
CA SER A 39 -1.91 5.77 5.81
C SER A 39 -1.53 7.22 5.98
N GLY A 40 -2.21 7.92 6.85
CA GLY A 40 -1.93 9.33 7.12
C GLY A 40 -0.68 9.55 7.99
N LYS A 41 -0.18 8.53 8.68
CA LYS A 41 1.06 8.54 9.49
C LYS A 41 1.77 7.20 9.44
N GLY A 42 3.07 7.23 9.77
CA GLY A 42 3.87 6.01 9.94
C GLY A 42 3.49 5.21 11.20
N GLY A 43 3.83 3.93 11.22
CA GLY A 43 3.68 3.07 12.40
C GLY A 43 2.27 2.54 12.67
N VAL A 44 1.30 2.75 11.78
CA VAL A 44 -0.07 2.21 11.93
C VAL A 44 -0.22 0.76 11.46
N GLY A 45 0.84 0.16 10.92
CA GLY A 45 0.82 -1.20 10.38
C GLY A 45 0.30 -1.30 8.95
N LYS A 46 0.48 -0.26 8.14
CA LYS A 46 0.11 -0.23 6.72
C LYS A 46 0.66 -1.43 5.95
N SER A 47 1.97 -1.67 6.01
CA SER A 47 2.64 -2.78 5.30
C SER A 47 2.18 -4.16 5.79
N LEU A 48 1.82 -4.29 7.07
CA LEU A 48 1.16 -5.49 7.60
C LEU A 48 -0.19 -5.71 6.90
N VAL A 49 -1.03 -4.67 6.85
CA VAL A 49 -2.35 -4.75 6.19
C VAL A 49 -2.19 -5.05 4.70
N THR A 50 -1.23 -4.43 4.03
CA THR A 50 -0.90 -4.73 2.62
C THR A 50 -0.56 -6.21 2.43
N SER A 51 0.31 -6.75 3.29
CA SER A 51 0.66 -8.17 3.29
C SER A 51 -0.56 -9.07 3.54
N MET A 52 -1.39 -8.72 4.54
CA MET A 52 -2.62 -9.47 4.84
C MET A 52 -3.62 -9.47 3.69
N LEU A 53 -3.78 -8.36 2.97
CA LEU A 53 -4.65 -8.27 1.78
C LEU A 53 -4.13 -9.16 0.64
N ALA A 54 -2.83 -9.19 0.40
CA ALA A 54 -2.24 -10.07 -0.60
C ALA A 54 -2.39 -11.56 -0.21
N VAL A 55 -2.18 -11.89 1.06
CA VAL A 55 -2.44 -13.24 1.60
C VAL A 55 -3.91 -13.62 1.49
N LYS A 56 -4.83 -12.68 1.77
CA LYS A 56 -6.28 -12.91 1.59
C LYS A 56 -6.61 -13.21 0.14
N ALA A 57 -6.15 -12.38 -0.80
CA ALA A 57 -6.35 -12.60 -2.22
C ALA A 57 -5.82 -13.98 -2.66
N ASN A 58 -4.63 -14.36 -2.22
CA ASN A 58 -4.03 -15.66 -2.54
C ASN A 58 -4.84 -16.83 -1.97
N LYS A 59 -5.32 -16.74 -0.71
CA LYS A 59 -6.19 -17.75 -0.09
C LYS A 59 -7.54 -17.91 -0.82
N GLU A 60 -8.03 -16.85 -1.47
CA GLU A 60 -9.23 -16.88 -2.34
C GLU A 60 -8.92 -17.32 -3.79
N GLY A 61 -7.74 -17.88 -4.02
CA GLY A 61 -7.33 -18.41 -5.32
C GLY A 61 -7.00 -17.35 -6.37
N LYS A 62 -6.74 -16.10 -5.95
CA LYS A 62 -6.32 -15.01 -6.84
C LYS A 62 -4.81 -14.91 -6.91
N LYS A 63 -4.28 -14.61 -8.09
CA LYS A 63 -2.87 -14.28 -8.25
C LYS A 63 -2.63 -12.88 -7.69
N ALA A 64 -1.92 -12.79 -6.57
CA ALA A 64 -1.66 -11.55 -5.87
C ALA A 64 -0.23 -11.03 -6.10
N ALA A 65 -0.07 -9.71 -6.13
CA ALA A 65 1.21 -9.04 -6.17
C ALA A 65 1.26 -7.87 -5.18
N ILE A 66 2.45 -7.56 -4.69
CA ILE A 66 2.73 -6.40 -3.86
C ILE A 66 3.81 -5.56 -4.53
N LEU A 67 3.53 -4.27 -4.74
CA LEU A 67 4.50 -3.26 -5.08
C LEU A 67 4.75 -2.42 -3.83
N ASP A 68 5.92 -2.60 -3.22
CA ASP A 68 6.32 -1.87 -2.02
C ASP A 68 7.04 -0.56 -2.42
N ALA A 69 6.33 0.54 -2.25
CA ALA A 69 6.80 1.89 -2.51
C ALA A 69 7.27 2.62 -1.23
N ASP A 70 7.22 1.95 -0.06
CA ASP A 70 7.66 2.52 1.22
C ASP A 70 9.12 2.14 1.51
N ILE A 71 10.02 3.10 1.33
CA ILE A 71 11.46 2.89 1.51
C ILE A 71 11.87 2.88 2.99
N THR A 72 10.99 3.33 3.87
CA THR A 72 11.34 3.61 5.28
C THR A 72 11.57 2.36 6.12
N GLY A 73 11.40 1.16 5.55
CA GLY A 73 11.71 -0.08 6.23
C GLY A 73 11.54 -1.33 5.36
N PRO A 74 12.43 -2.33 5.45
CA PRO A 74 12.37 -3.58 4.69
C PRO A 74 11.29 -4.52 5.25
N SER A 75 10.05 -4.04 5.39
CA SER A 75 9.01 -4.77 6.12
C SER A 75 8.35 -5.87 5.29
N ILE A 76 8.03 -5.61 4.03
CA ILE A 76 7.27 -6.57 3.21
C ILE A 76 8.11 -7.77 2.77
N PRO A 77 9.28 -7.63 2.11
CA PRO A 77 10.08 -8.80 1.76
C PRO A 77 10.39 -9.69 2.97
N LYS A 78 10.81 -9.08 4.08
CA LYS A 78 11.14 -9.78 5.31
C LYS A 78 9.94 -10.54 5.88
N SER A 79 8.75 -9.96 5.83
CA SER A 79 7.53 -10.60 6.35
C SER A 79 7.15 -11.87 5.58
N PHE A 80 7.56 -11.99 4.32
CA PHE A 80 7.40 -13.18 3.48
C PHE A 80 8.64 -14.08 3.45
N GLY A 81 9.70 -13.75 4.20
CA GLY A 81 10.96 -14.51 4.19
C GLY A 81 11.74 -14.40 2.89
N LEU A 82 11.53 -13.33 2.12
CA LEU A 82 12.24 -13.07 0.87
C LEU A 82 13.55 -12.34 1.18
N THR A 83 14.65 -12.96 0.77
CA THR A 83 16.02 -12.45 1.02
C THR A 83 16.86 -12.38 -0.24
N GLU A 84 16.34 -12.88 -1.35
CA GLU A 84 17.05 -12.90 -2.62
C GLU A 84 16.92 -11.55 -3.33
N ARG A 85 17.86 -11.26 -4.20
CA ARG A 85 17.83 -10.04 -5.00
C ARG A 85 16.93 -10.22 -6.22
N VAL A 86 16.31 -9.13 -6.63
CA VAL A 86 15.60 -9.06 -7.90
C VAL A 86 16.52 -9.47 -9.05
N THR A 87 16.04 -10.35 -9.89
CA THR A 87 16.73 -10.77 -11.12
C THR A 87 16.20 -9.98 -12.32
N CYS A 88 17.05 -9.84 -13.35
CA CYS A 88 16.69 -9.20 -14.61
C CYS A 88 16.94 -10.16 -15.77
N ASN A 89 16.32 -9.87 -16.91
CA ASN A 89 16.67 -10.54 -18.18
C ASN A 89 18.11 -10.20 -18.60
N GLU A 90 18.64 -10.91 -19.62
CA GLU A 90 20.02 -10.74 -20.09
C GLU A 90 20.36 -9.31 -20.51
N ASP A 91 19.37 -8.57 -21.05
CA ASP A 91 19.54 -7.19 -21.51
C ASP A 91 19.33 -6.16 -20.37
N GLY A 92 18.94 -6.57 -19.17
CA GLY A 92 18.68 -5.68 -18.03
C GLY A 92 17.44 -4.78 -18.20
N THR A 93 16.56 -5.06 -19.16
CA THR A 93 15.40 -4.23 -19.49
C THR A 93 14.12 -4.66 -18.77
N VAL A 94 14.06 -5.91 -18.30
CA VAL A 94 12.90 -6.46 -17.60
C VAL A 94 13.36 -7.01 -16.26
N MET A 95 12.69 -6.62 -15.20
CA MET A 95 12.89 -7.12 -13.83
C MET A 95 11.86 -8.20 -13.49
N TYR A 96 12.27 -9.19 -12.74
CA TYR A 96 11.37 -10.24 -12.23
C TYR A 96 11.15 -10.05 -10.74
N PRO A 97 9.89 -9.97 -10.27
CA PRO A 97 9.59 -9.84 -8.85
C PRO A 97 9.96 -11.13 -8.11
N GLU A 98 10.37 -11.00 -6.86
CA GLU A 98 10.51 -12.15 -5.98
C GLU A 98 9.13 -12.78 -5.73
N THR A 99 9.11 -14.10 -5.54
CA THR A 99 7.87 -14.85 -5.36
C THR A 99 7.89 -15.57 -4.01
N SER A 100 6.87 -15.35 -3.21
CA SER A 100 6.69 -16.04 -1.93
C SER A 100 6.39 -17.52 -2.12
N LYS A 101 6.43 -18.27 -1.03
CA LYS A 101 6.19 -19.72 -1.04
C LYS A 101 4.85 -20.12 -1.68
N ASN A 102 3.80 -19.32 -1.49
CA ASN A 102 2.46 -19.58 -2.04
C ASN A 102 2.18 -18.81 -3.34
N GLY A 103 3.20 -18.18 -3.94
CA GLY A 103 3.08 -17.56 -5.26
C GLY A 103 2.68 -16.07 -5.25
N ILE A 104 2.79 -15.37 -4.12
CA ILE A 104 2.59 -13.92 -4.07
C ILE A 104 3.84 -13.25 -4.61
N LYS A 105 3.70 -12.42 -5.64
CA LYS A 105 4.80 -11.65 -6.23
C LYS A 105 5.08 -10.40 -5.42
N VAL A 106 6.34 -10.13 -5.12
CA VAL A 106 6.77 -8.97 -4.33
C VAL A 106 7.89 -8.24 -5.04
N MET A 107 7.70 -6.94 -5.24
CA MET A 107 8.74 -6.02 -5.68
C MET A 107 8.89 -4.92 -4.67
N SER A 108 10.11 -4.74 -4.17
CA SER A 108 10.45 -3.71 -3.19
C SER A 108 11.81 -3.12 -3.52
N LEU A 109 11.98 -1.83 -3.22
CA LEU A 109 13.28 -1.17 -3.32
C LEU A 109 14.35 -1.85 -2.48
N ASN A 110 13.95 -2.44 -1.36
CA ASN A 110 14.88 -3.14 -0.48
C ASN A 110 15.50 -4.38 -1.14
N LEU A 111 14.84 -4.99 -2.12
CA LEU A 111 15.39 -6.12 -2.89
C LEU A 111 16.42 -5.71 -3.96
N LEU A 112 16.54 -4.41 -4.24
CA LEU A 112 17.54 -3.85 -5.16
C LEU A 112 18.82 -3.40 -4.43
N MET A 113 18.80 -3.26 -3.12
CA MET A 113 19.91 -2.72 -2.33
C MET A 113 20.98 -3.78 -2.07
N GLU A 114 22.25 -3.37 -2.08
CA GLU A 114 23.37 -4.27 -1.77
C GLU A 114 23.41 -4.71 -0.31
N LYS A 115 23.00 -3.83 0.60
CA LYS A 115 22.88 -4.08 2.04
C LYS A 115 21.64 -3.39 2.57
N GLU A 116 20.83 -4.11 3.36
CA GLU A 116 19.65 -3.57 4.03
C GLU A 116 19.95 -2.37 4.94
N THR A 117 21.19 -2.26 5.40
CA THR A 117 21.65 -1.22 6.34
C THR A 117 22.26 0.00 5.66
N ASP A 118 22.39 0.00 4.34
CA ASP A 118 22.97 1.14 3.64
C ASP A 118 22.02 2.35 3.72
N PRO A 119 22.49 3.50 4.22
CA PRO A 119 21.66 4.69 4.31
C PRO A 119 21.40 5.22 2.91
N VAL A 120 20.20 5.00 2.40
CA VAL A 120 19.81 5.54 1.10
C VAL A 120 19.11 6.87 1.31
N ILE A 121 19.77 7.96 0.91
CA ILE A 121 19.16 9.29 0.90
C ILE A 121 18.39 9.46 -0.41
N TRP A 122 17.22 8.85 -0.50
CA TRP A 122 16.35 9.03 -1.64
C TRP A 122 15.48 10.28 -1.43
N ARG A 123 15.54 11.19 -2.37
CA ARG A 123 14.60 12.32 -2.43
C ARG A 123 13.30 11.87 -3.11
N GLY A 124 12.16 12.46 -2.71
CA GLY A 124 10.84 12.09 -3.22
C GLY A 124 10.75 11.89 -4.74
N PRO A 125 11.31 12.77 -5.61
CA PRO A 125 11.30 12.58 -7.06
C PRO A 125 12.02 11.31 -7.55
N VAL A 126 13.09 10.89 -6.86
CA VAL A 126 13.82 9.66 -7.22
C VAL A 126 13.00 8.44 -6.88
N ILE A 127 12.37 8.42 -5.72
CA ILE A 127 11.45 7.35 -5.30
C ILE A 127 10.31 7.22 -6.31
N ALA A 128 9.70 8.34 -6.66
CA ALA A 128 8.65 8.39 -7.65
C ALA A 128 9.08 7.80 -9.00
N GLY A 129 10.32 8.08 -9.42
CA GLY A 129 10.92 7.50 -10.62
C GLY A 129 11.06 5.98 -10.55
N VAL A 130 11.53 5.46 -9.41
CA VAL A 130 11.67 4.00 -9.22
C VAL A 130 10.33 3.29 -9.13
N VAL A 131 9.34 3.86 -8.47
CA VAL A 131 7.98 3.29 -8.45
C VAL A 131 7.40 3.21 -9.86
N LYS A 132 7.66 4.21 -10.72
CA LYS A 132 7.29 4.15 -12.13
C LYS A 132 7.99 3.01 -12.87
N GLN A 133 9.31 2.86 -12.67
CA GLN A 133 10.05 1.74 -13.24
C GLN A 133 9.50 0.38 -12.77
N PHE A 134 9.16 0.24 -11.51
CA PHE A 134 8.54 -1.00 -11.01
C PHE A 134 7.20 -1.30 -11.68
N TRP A 135 6.45 -0.28 -12.03
CA TRP A 135 5.22 -0.46 -12.79
C TRP A 135 5.47 -0.82 -14.25
N GLU A 136 6.45 -0.17 -14.90
CA GLU A 136 6.71 -0.29 -16.34
C GLU A 136 7.60 -1.49 -16.69
N ASP A 137 8.69 -1.70 -15.94
CA ASP A 137 9.80 -2.60 -16.33
C ASP A 137 9.74 -3.95 -15.58
N VAL A 138 8.88 -4.14 -14.59
CA VAL A 138 8.71 -5.43 -13.90
C VAL A 138 7.72 -6.31 -14.65
N ASP A 139 8.09 -7.58 -14.89
CA ASP A 139 7.16 -8.58 -15.42
C ASP A 139 6.22 -9.08 -14.33
N TRP A 140 5.08 -8.43 -14.21
CA TRP A 140 4.05 -8.82 -13.26
C TRP A 140 3.28 -10.08 -13.68
N ASP A 141 3.43 -10.54 -14.95
CA ASP A 141 2.67 -11.64 -15.52
C ASP A 141 1.16 -11.50 -15.25
N GLU A 142 0.35 -12.52 -15.44
CA GLU A 142 -1.06 -12.43 -15.07
C GLU A 142 -1.23 -12.28 -13.56
N THR A 143 -1.72 -11.12 -13.13
CA THR A 143 -1.98 -10.76 -11.72
C THR A 143 -3.43 -10.32 -11.58
N ASP A 144 -4.19 -10.95 -10.67
CA ASP A 144 -5.59 -10.58 -10.45
C ASP A 144 -5.70 -9.33 -9.57
N CYS A 145 -4.89 -9.24 -8.51
CA CYS A 145 -4.88 -8.11 -7.58
C CYS A 145 -3.45 -7.70 -7.26
N MET A 146 -3.11 -6.44 -7.50
CA MET A 146 -1.89 -5.81 -7.05
C MET A 146 -2.18 -4.86 -5.90
N PHE A 147 -1.42 -4.97 -4.82
CA PHE A 147 -1.47 -4.06 -3.68
C PHE A 147 -0.24 -3.17 -3.67
N VAL A 148 -0.43 -1.86 -3.71
CA VAL A 148 0.66 -0.88 -3.69
C VAL A 148 0.80 -0.33 -2.28
N ASP A 149 1.88 -0.68 -1.60
CA ASP A 149 2.19 -0.16 -0.26
C ASP A 149 2.80 1.24 -0.38
N CYS A 150 1.98 2.27 -0.20
CA CYS A 150 2.41 3.65 -0.35
C CYS A 150 3.18 4.13 0.89
N PRO A 151 4.18 5.03 0.77
CA PRO A 151 4.78 5.65 1.94
C PRO A 151 3.75 6.42 2.76
N PRO A 152 3.98 6.60 4.07
CA PRO A 152 3.03 7.26 4.94
C PRO A 152 2.84 8.74 4.59
N GLY A 153 1.66 9.26 4.85
CA GLY A 153 1.31 10.65 4.59
C GLY A 153 0.65 10.89 3.23
N THR A 154 0.50 12.17 2.89
CA THR A 154 -0.12 12.64 1.65
C THR A 154 0.89 13.44 0.79
N GLY A 155 2.15 13.01 0.81
CA GLY A 155 3.25 13.68 0.11
C GLY A 155 3.38 13.31 -1.37
N ASP A 156 4.52 13.66 -1.96
CA ASP A 156 4.77 13.55 -3.40
C ASP A 156 4.72 12.11 -3.93
N VAL A 157 5.15 11.11 -3.15
CA VAL A 157 5.21 9.73 -3.62
C VAL A 157 3.82 9.10 -3.75
N PRO A 158 2.91 9.16 -2.75
CA PRO A 158 1.53 8.74 -2.93
C PRO A 158 0.85 9.45 -4.10
N LEU A 159 1.04 10.77 -4.25
CA LEU A 159 0.50 11.50 -5.38
C LEU A 159 1.02 11.00 -6.72
N THR A 160 2.32 10.69 -6.81
CA THR A 160 2.91 10.14 -8.05
C THR A 160 2.33 8.77 -8.38
N VAL A 161 2.15 7.89 -7.36
CA VAL A 161 1.49 6.59 -7.55
C VAL A 161 0.11 6.80 -8.17
N PHE A 162 -0.72 7.68 -7.57
CA PHE A 162 -2.08 7.94 -8.05
C PHE A 162 -2.14 8.60 -9.43
N GLN A 163 -1.12 9.38 -9.80
CA GLN A 163 -1.06 10.04 -11.10
C GLN A 163 -0.47 9.16 -12.21
N SER A 164 0.30 8.15 -11.85
CA SER A 164 1.07 7.36 -12.81
C SER A 164 0.52 5.95 -13.02
N MET A 165 -0.20 5.40 -12.03
CA MET A 165 -0.71 4.03 -12.09
C MET A 165 -2.24 4.03 -12.19
N PRO A 166 -2.84 3.04 -12.87
CA PRO A 166 -4.30 2.89 -12.96
C PRO A 166 -4.85 2.33 -11.64
N ILE A 167 -4.96 3.18 -10.61
CA ILE A 167 -5.46 2.78 -9.31
C ILE A 167 -6.98 2.63 -9.36
N ASP A 168 -7.49 1.43 -9.09
CA ASP A 168 -8.92 1.11 -9.07
C ASP A 168 -9.59 1.49 -7.76
N GLY A 169 -8.81 1.60 -6.67
CA GLY A 169 -9.33 1.98 -5.37
C GLY A 169 -8.27 2.11 -4.28
N ILE A 170 -8.68 2.67 -3.16
CA ILE A 170 -7.81 2.95 -2.02
C ILE A 170 -8.34 2.25 -0.77
N ILE A 171 -7.44 1.61 -0.03
CA ILE A 171 -7.65 1.16 1.35
C ILE A 171 -6.89 2.08 2.28
N ILE A 172 -7.59 2.69 3.25
CA ILE A 172 -6.98 3.57 4.25
C ILE A 172 -6.68 2.76 5.50
N VAL A 173 -5.43 2.76 5.94
CA VAL A 173 -4.99 2.11 7.18
C VAL A 173 -4.77 3.15 8.27
N THR A 174 -5.32 2.90 9.43
CA THR A 174 -5.24 3.78 10.59
C THR A 174 -5.11 3.00 11.90
N SER A 175 -5.01 3.70 13.03
CA SER A 175 -5.02 3.14 14.39
C SER A 175 -5.86 4.03 15.31
N PRO A 176 -6.47 3.54 16.40
CA PRO A 176 -7.36 4.31 17.26
C PRO A 176 -6.57 5.32 18.12
N GLN A 177 -6.29 6.50 17.62
CA GLN A 177 -5.64 7.61 18.34
C GLN A 177 -6.39 8.92 18.03
N ASP A 178 -6.33 9.89 18.93
CA ASP A 178 -7.18 11.11 18.90
C ASP A 178 -7.12 11.95 17.62
N LEU A 179 -6.04 11.90 16.86
CA LEU A 179 -5.89 12.67 15.61
C LEU A 179 -6.34 11.90 14.36
N VAL A 180 -6.88 10.70 14.53
CA VAL A 180 -7.21 9.79 13.41
C VAL A 180 -8.22 10.38 12.45
N SER A 181 -9.29 11.03 12.94
CA SER A 181 -10.32 11.60 12.08
C SER A 181 -9.73 12.59 11.08
N MET A 182 -8.91 13.53 11.53
CA MET A 182 -8.29 14.54 10.64
C MET A 182 -7.32 13.90 9.62
N ILE A 183 -6.59 12.87 10.03
CA ILE A 183 -5.62 12.17 9.17
C ILE A 183 -6.34 11.33 8.12
N VAL A 184 -7.38 10.61 8.52
CA VAL A 184 -8.23 9.83 7.60
C VAL A 184 -8.97 10.75 6.64
N GLU A 185 -9.51 11.88 7.11
CA GLU A 185 -10.15 12.87 6.24
C GLU A 185 -9.20 13.45 5.19
N LYS A 186 -7.92 13.69 5.53
CA LYS A 186 -6.92 14.11 4.54
C LYS A 186 -6.72 13.06 3.44
N ALA A 187 -6.64 11.78 3.81
CA ALA A 187 -6.50 10.70 2.84
C ALA A 187 -7.75 10.56 1.96
N ILE A 188 -8.94 10.71 2.53
CA ILE A 188 -10.22 10.71 1.80
C ILE A 188 -10.28 11.90 0.82
N ASN A 189 -9.91 13.08 1.27
CA ASN A 189 -9.91 14.27 0.42
C ASN A 189 -8.92 14.16 -0.73
N MET A 190 -7.74 13.58 -0.48
CA MET A 190 -6.77 13.27 -1.53
C MET A 190 -7.37 12.30 -2.57
N ALA A 191 -8.00 11.21 -2.11
CA ALA A 191 -8.68 10.25 -2.97
C ALA A 191 -9.76 10.93 -3.85
N LYS A 192 -10.59 11.78 -3.24
CA LYS A 192 -11.62 12.57 -3.94
C LYS A 192 -11.02 13.50 -5.00
N LEU A 193 -9.92 14.20 -4.68
CA LEU A 193 -9.24 15.08 -5.64
C LEU A 193 -8.67 14.31 -6.84
N MET A 194 -8.26 13.06 -6.63
CA MET A 194 -7.74 12.18 -7.67
C MET A 194 -8.83 11.37 -8.38
N ASN A 195 -10.10 11.54 -7.95
CA ASN A 195 -11.26 10.78 -8.45
C ASN A 195 -11.09 9.25 -8.32
N ILE A 196 -10.46 8.80 -7.22
CA ILE A 196 -10.25 7.38 -6.93
C ILE A 196 -11.16 6.99 -5.76
N PRO A 197 -11.93 5.89 -5.86
CA PRO A 197 -12.83 5.46 -4.79
C PRO A 197 -12.07 4.96 -3.56
N VAL A 198 -12.55 5.31 -2.37
CA VAL A 198 -12.11 4.69 -1.11
C VAL A 198 -12.98 3.45 -0.88
N LEU A 199 -12.38 2.27 -1.01
CA LEU A 199 -13.08 0.99 -0.90
C LEU A 199 -13.34 0.56 0.54
N GLY A 200 -12.48 1.01 1.46
CA GLY A 200 -12.65 0.70 2.87
C GLY A 200 -11.57 1.29 3.76
N ILE A 201 -11.79 1.15 5.07
CA ILE A 201 -10.86 1.56 6.11
C ILE A 201 -10.50 0.34 6.96
N VAL A 202 -9.20 0.16 7.23
CA VAL A 202 -8.70 -0.85 8.17
C VAL A 202 -8.13 -0.13 9.38
N GLU A 203 -8.78 -0.28 10.53
CA GLU A 203 -8.26 0.19 11.80
C GLU A 203 -7.45 -0.92 12.46
N ASN A 204 -6.14 -0.81 12.38
CA ASN A 204 -5.22 -1.72 13.06
C ASN A 204 -5.04 -1.32 14.54
N MET A 205 -4.66 -2.27 15.38
CA MET A 205 -4.52 -2.07 16.83
C MET A 205 -5.80 -1.53 17.50
N SER A 206 -6.96 -1.90 16.98
CA SER A 206 -8.27 -1.41 17.41
C SER A 206 -8.61 -1.83 18.84
N TYR A 207 -8.19 -3.02 19.21
CA TYR A 207 -8.45 -3.59 20.54
C TYR A 207 -7.41 -4.65 20.88
N PHE A 208 -7.33 -4.99 22.16
CA PHE A 208 -6.57 -6.12 22.68
C PHE A 208 -7.54 -7.13 23.30
N LYS A 209 -7.44 -8.40 22.89
CA LYS A 209 -8.19 -9.50 23.51
C LYS A 209 -7.29 -10.21 24.50
N CYS A 210 -7.66 -10.18 25.77
CA CYS A 210 -6.91 -10.85 26.83
C CYS A 210 -6.83 -12.37 26.55
N PRO A 211 -5.64 -12.98 26.49
CA PRO A 211 -5.50 -14.40 26.22
C PRO A 211 -6.04 -15.30 27.35
N ASP A 212 -6.08 -14.80 28.59
CA ASP A 212 -6.49 -15.58 29.76
C ASP A 212 -8.01 -15.58 29.96
N CYS A 213 -8.67 -14.43 29.83
CA CYS A 213 -10.09 -14.29 30.13
C CYS A 213 -10.96 -13.96 28.90
N GLY A 214 -10.36 -13.69 27.74
CA GLY A 214 -11.09 -13.35 26.51
C GLY A 214 -11.70 -11.94 26.48
N ASN A 215 -11.55 -11.15 27.55
CA ASN A 215 -12.07 -9.79 27.61
C ASN A 215 -11.38 -8.85 26.60
N ILE A 216 -12.18 -7.95 26.01
CA ILE A 216 -11.69 -6.95 25.07
C ILE A 216 -11.35 -5.67 25.83
N HIS A 217 -10.14 -5.18 25.58
CA HIS A 217 -9.61 -3.93 26.12
C HIS A 217 -9.29 -2.95 25.00
N TYR A 218 -9.74 -1.72 25.13
CA TYR A 218 -9.44 -0.64 24.20
C TYR A 218 -8.28 0.20 24.74
N ILE A 219 -7.05 -0.19 24.42
CA ILE A 219 -5.82 0.40 24.96
C ILE A 219 -5.71 1.89 24.61
N TYR A 220 -6.14 2.27 23.41
CA TYR A 220 -6.14 3.66 22.92
C TYR A 220 -7.53 4.33 23.03
N GLY A 221 -8.44 3.78 23.84
CA GLY A 221 -9.82 4.26 23.89
C GLY A 221 -10.73 3.67 22.81
N LYS A 222 -12.02 4.00 22.88
CA LYS A 222 -12.98 3.58 21.85
C LYS A 222 -12.80 4.40 20.58
N SER A 223 -12.70 3.70 19.47
CA SER A 223 -12.55 4.30 18.16
C SER A 223 -13.82 5.02 17.70
N LYS A 224 -13.62 6.11 16.94
CA LYS A 224 -14.67 6.83 16.20
C LYS A 224 -14.65 6.54 14.71
N ILE A 225 -13.92 5.52 14.27
CA ILE A 225 -13.72 5.24 12.85
C ILE A 225 -15.03 4.92 12.12
N ASP A 226 -15.98 4.28 12.79
CA ASP A 226 -17.28 3.98 12.18
C ASP A 226 -18.07 5.27 11.89
N GLU A 227 -17.99 6.28 12.79
CA GLU A 227 -18.60 7.60 12.56
C GLU A 227 -17.94 8.33 11.40
N VAL A 228 -16.61 8.28 11.30
CA VAL A 228 -15.84 8.89 10.20
C VAL A 228 -16.17 8.19 8.88
N ALA A 229 -16.25 6.88 8.86
CA ALA A 229 -16.60 6.11 7.67
C ALA A 229 -18.02 6.47 7.19
N ALA A 230 -19.00 6.47 8.11
CA ALA A 230 -20.38 6.82 7.80
C ALA A 230 -20.52 8.25 7.27
N ALA A 231 -19.81 9.22 7.85
CA ALA A 231 -19.82 10.62 7.41
C ALA A 231 -19.23 10.82 6.00
N ASN A 232 -18.47 9.86 5.48
CA ASN A 232 -17.82 9.90 4.16
C ASN A 232 -18.35 8.83 3.19
N ASP A 233 -19.49 8.21 3.47
CA ASP A 233 -20.12 7.16 2.65
C ASP A 233 -19.23 5.93 2.41
N ILE A 234 -18.28 5.66 3.32
CA ILE A 234 -17.42 4.46 3.27
C ILE A 234 -18.15 3.33 4.00
N LYS A 235 -18.54 2.31 3.26
CA LYS A 235 -19.38 1.22 3.76
C LYS A 235 -18.62 0.15 4.53
N THR A 236 -17.31 0.00 4.25
CA THR A 236 -16.54 -1.13 4.75
C THR A 236 -15.45 -0.66 5.72
N VAL A 237 -15.53 -1.16 6.96
CA VAL A 237 -14.54 -0.93 8.00
C VAL A 237 -14.15 -2.27 8.60
N ALA A 238 -12.84 -2.55 8.64
CA ALA A 238 -12.30 -3.71 9.36
C ALA A 238 -11.52 -3.24 10.59
N LYS A 239 -11.60 -3.99 11.68
CA LYS A 239 -10.90 -3.72 12.94
C LYS A 239 -10.00 -4.89 13.28
N LEU A 240 -8.69 -4.65 13.35
CA LEU A 240 -7.70 -5.67 13.68
C LEU A 240 -7.25 -5.53 15.14
N PRO A 241 -7.08 -6.64 15.85
CA PRO A 241 -6.58 -6.64 17.22
C PRO A 241 -5.09 -6.36 17.28
N MET A 242 -4.63 -5.97 18.46
CA MET A 242 -3.24 -6.14 18.87
C MET A 242 -3.02 -7.62 19.18
N ASP A 243 -2.16 -8.29 18.42
CA ASP A 243 -1.84 -9.70 18.63
C ASP A 243 -0.34 -9.93 18.47
N ALA A 244 0.30 -10.42 19.55
CA ALA A 244 1.71 -10.77 19.54
C ALA A 244 2.05 -11.90 18.56
N LYS A 245 1.08 -12.79 18.25
CA LYS A 245 1.27 -13.85 17.27
C LYS A 245 1.48 -13.30 15.87
N VAL A 246 0.74 -12.24 15.52
CA VAL A 246 0.89 -11.55 14.23
C VAL A 246 2.31 -11.00 14.09
N ALA A 247 2.82 -10.30 15.12
CA ALA A 247 4.19 -9.80 15.12
C ALA A 247 5.21 -10.94 14.97
N GLY A 248 5.05 -12.03 15.72
CA GLY A 248 5.94 -13.20 15.65
C GLY A 248 5.96 -13.88 14.27
N LEU A 249 4.83 -13.98 13.59
CA LEU A 249 4.75 -14.53 12.23
C LEU A 249 5.45 -13.62 11.21
N VAL A 250 5.21 -12.32 11.30
CA VAL A 250 5.84 -11.31 10.42
C VAL A 250 7.36 -11.31 10.62
N ASP A 251 7.84 -11.27 11.86
CA ASP A 251 9.26 -11.25 12.17
C ASP A 251 9.99 -12.54 11.74
N SER A 252 9.27 -13.66 11.69
CA SER A 252 9.80 -14.95 11.25
C SER A 252 9.65 -15.23 9.75
N GLY A 253 9.17 -14.26 8.96
CA GLY A 253 8.99 -14.41 7.50
C GLY A 253 7.83 -15.32 7.11
N LYS A 254 6.80 -15.41 7.96
CA LYS A 254 5.65 -16.32 7.80
C LYS A 254 4.32 -15.57 7.63
N ALA A 255 4.33 -14.44 6.95
CA ALA A 255 3.12 -13.65 6.72
C ALA A 255 1.98 -14.45 6.07
N GLU A 256 2.28 -15.46 5.28
CA GLU A 256 1.30 -16.32 4.64
C GLU A 256 0.48 -17.19 5.61
N GLU A 257 0.96 -17.37 6.85
CA GLU A 257 0.26 -18.10 7.92
C GLU A 257 -0.71 -17.21 8.72
N LEU A 258 -0.75 -15.89 8.44
CA LEU A 258 -1.63 -14.95 9.13
C LEU A 258 -3.11 -15.32 8.97
N ASP A 259 -3.89 -15.14 10.04
CA ASP A 259 -5.34 -15.11 9.97
C ASP A 259 -5.79 -13.78 9.34
N VAL A 260 -6.45 -13.87 8.20
CA VAL A 260 -6.90 -12.72 7.41
C VAL A 260 -8.42 -12.61 7.34
N SER A 261 -9.15 -13.39 8.13
CA SER A 261 -10.62 -13.45 8.13
C SER A 261 -11.27 -12.10 8.45
N ALA A 262 -10.62 -11.28 9.29
CA ALA A 262 -11.11 -9.94 9.60
C ALA A 262 -11.16 -9.00 8.38
N LEU A 263 -10.52 -9.36 7.27
CA LEU A 263 -10.48 -8.58 6.03
C LEU A 263 -11.47 -9.06 4.97
N ASP A 264 -12.35 -10.02 5.27
CA ASP A 264 -13.32 -10.57 4.31
C ASP A 264 -14.16 -9.46 3.66
N GLY A 265 -14.77 -8.58 4.45
CA GLY A 265 -15.58 -7.47 3.92
C GLY A 265 -14.77 -6.46 3.11
N ILE A 266 -13.50 -6.21 3.46
CA ILE A 266 -12.60 -5.35 2.67
C ILE A 266 -12.30 -6.01 1.32
N PHE A 267 -12.02 -7.31 1.33
CA PHE A 267 -11.72 -8.04 0.11
C PHE A 267 -12.92 -8.12 -0.82
N ASP A 268 -14.13 -8.32 -0.28
CA ASP A 268 -15.37 -8.29 -1.06
C ASP A 268 -15.56 -6.91 -1.73
N ALA A 269 -15.29 -5.82 -1.00
CA ALA A 269 -15.36 -4.48 -1.57
C ALA A 269 -14.29 -4.22 -2.66
N ILE A 270 -13.12 -4.86 -2.57
CA ILE A 270 -12.10 -4.82 -3.61
C ILE A 270 -12.56 -5.57 -4.86
N MET A 271 -13.24 -6.71 -4.68
CA MET A 271 -13.61 -7.58 -5.80
C MET A 271 -14.90 -7.17 -6.50
N ALA A 272 -15.74 -6.36 -5.85
CA ALA A 272 -16.94 -5.78 -6.44
C ALA A 272 -16.62 -4.83 -7.60
#